data_fdcbc31a2d8a620a6dfdcdb46adc0987
#
_entry.id   fdcbc31a2d8a620a6dfdcdb46adc0987
#
_cell.length_a   1.000
_cell.length_b   1.000
_cell.length_c   1.000
_cell.angle_alpha   90.00
_cell.angle_beta   90.00
_cell.angle_gamma   90.00
#
_symmetry.space_group_name_H-M   'P 1'
#
loop_
_entity.id
_entity.type
_entity.pdbx_description
1 polymer ?
#
loop_
_entity_poly.entity_id
_entity_poly.type
_entity_poly.pdbx_seq_one_letter_code
_entity_poly.pdbx_strand_id
1 'polypeptide(L)' 'MSAGPAAGGPIRLANEFSEVVVERVQTRNGARLRISVPASGRSILLCPLELEALTWQDHDMFSHLLSRPPEDGD' A
#
# COMPACT_ATOMS: atom_id res chain seq x y z
N MET A 1 4.22 -19.34 14.27
CA MET A 1 4.09 -19.22 13.68
C MET A 1 3.74 -18.97 12.99
N SER A 2 3.73 -18.96 12.95
CA SER A 2 3.42 -18.77 12.16
C SER A 2 3.18 -18.56 11.40
N ALA A 3 3.11 -18.62 11.28
CA ALA A 3 2.86 -18.37 10.46
C ALA A 3 2.61 -18.21 9.71
N GLY A 4 2.59 -18.27 9.52
CA GLY A 4 2.40 -18.09 8.67
C GLY A 4 1.95 -17.97 8.02
N PRO A 5 1.74 -18.00 8.13
CA PRO A 5 1.31 -17.97 7.12
C PRO A 5 1.12 -17.47 6.37
N ALA A 6 1.08 -17.60 6.89
CA ALA A 6 0.75 -17.30 6.09
C ALA A 6 0.98 -16.81 5.23
N ALA A 7 1.09 -17.30 5.34
CA ALA A 7 1.70 -17.04 4.28
C ALA A 7 1.07 -16.24 3.30
N GLY A 8 1.08 -15.20 3.30
CA GLY A 8 0.87 -14.40 2.17
C GLY A 8 -0.52 -14.02 1.81
N GLY A 9 -1.44 -14.23 2.67
CA GLY A 9 -2.77 -13.72 2.39
C GLY A 9 -2.80 -12.21 2.48
N PRO A 10 -3.87 -11.60 1.95
CA PRO A 10 -4.02 -10.16 2.06
C PRO A 10 -4.19 -9.73 3.51
N ILE A 11 -3.68 -8.55 3.82
CA ILE A 11 -3.83 -7.95 5.13
C ILE A 11 -4.68 -6.70 4.99
N ARG A 12 -5.74 -6.62 5.78
CA ARG A 12 -6.61 -5.46 5.75
C ARG A 12 -6.30 -4.56 6.93
N LEU A 13 -6.12 -3.28 6.65
CA LEU A 13 -5.89 -2.25 7.65
C LEU A 13 -6.98 -1.21 7.50
N ALA A 14 -7.73 -1.00 8.57
CA ALA A 14 -8.90 -0.12 8.47
C ALA A 14 -9.11 0.64 9.76
N ASN A 15 -9.66 1.83 9.61
CA ASN A 15 -10.18 2.60 10.72
C ASN A 15 -11.41 3.33 10.23
N GLU A 16 -11.88 4.30 11.01
CA GLU A 16 -13.10 5.01 10.64
C GLU A 16 -12.92 5.92 9.42
N PHE A 17 -11.69 6.16 8.99
CA PHE A 17 -11.42 7.08 7.89
C PHE A 17 -11.06 6.37 6.59
N SER A 18 -10.51 5.18 6.68
CA SER A 18 -9.98 4.55 5.47
C SER A 18 -9.81 3.05 5.68
N GLU A 19 -9.84 2.34 4.57
CA GLU A 19 -9.54 0.92 4.57
C GLU A 19 -8.61 0.64 3.40
N VAL A 20 -7.52 -0.06 3.68
CA VAL A 20 -6.61 -0.51 2.64
C VAL A 20 -6.34 -1.99 2.80
N VAL A 21 -6.02 -2.62 1.69
CA VAL A 21 -5.63 -4.02 1.67
C VAL A 21 -4.24 -4.08 1.08
N VAL A 22 -3.33 -4.76 1.76
CA VAL A 22 -1.97 -4.94 1.26
C VAL A 22 -1.71 -6.42 1.07
N GLU A 23 -0.98 -6.75 0.01
CA GLU A 23 -0.63 -8.15 -0.21
C GLU A 23 0.66 -8.23 -1.01
N ARG A 24 1.39 -9.31 -0.75
CA ARG A 24 2.58 -9.60 -1.50
C ARG A 24 2.19 -10.18 -2.84
N VAL A 25 2.80 -9.68 -3.90
CA VAL A 25 2.55 -10.15 -5.25
C VAL A 25 3.90 -10.52 -5.86
N GLN A 26 3.98 -11.70 -6.44
CA GLN A 26 5.18 -12.12 -7.12
C GLN A 26 5.02 -11.79 -8.59
N THR A 27 5.94 -11.00 -9.12
CA THR A 27 5.95 -10.66 -10.52
C THR A 27 7.18 -11.24 -11.19
N ARG A 28 7.21 -11.13 -12.50
CA ARG A 28 8.36 -11.61 -13.26
C ARG A 28 9.66 -10.91 -12.82
N ASN A 29 9.55 -9.68 -12.35
CA ASN A 29 10.70 -8.88 -11.94
C ASN A 29 10.94 -8.91 -10.44
N GLY A 30 10.27 -9.80 -9.73
CA GLY A 30 10.48 -9.95 -8.30
C GLY A 30 9.23 -9.67 -7.50
N ALA A 31 9.42 -9.66 -6.19
CA ALA A 31 8.30 -9.42 -5.27
C ALA A 31 7.92 -7.95 -5.26
N ARG A 32 6.63 -7.72 -5.12
CA ARG A 32 6.05 -6.39 -5.02
C ARG A 32 5.04 -6.37 -3.89
N LEU A 33 4.75 -5.20 -3.39
CA LEU A 33 3.62 -5.03 -2.48
C LEU A 33 2.51 -4.34 -3.22
N ARG A 34 1.32 -4.94 -3.22
CA ARG A 34 0.15 -4.29 -3.78
C ARG A 34 -0.64 -3.66 -2.66
N ILE A 35 -0.94 -2.39 -2.81
CA ILE A 35 -1.80 -1.65 -1.88
C ILE A 35 -3.05 -1.30 -2.64
N SER A 36 -4.21 -1.71 -2.11
CA SER A 36 -5.49 -1.48 -2.77
C SER A 36 -6.42 -0.73 -1.82
N VAL A 37 -7.27 0.10 -2.38
CA VAL A 37 -8.30 0.80 -1.64
C VAL A 37 -9.63 0.33 -2.18
N PRO A 38 -10.32 -0.57 -1.46
CA PRO A 38 -11.56 -1.16 -2.00
C PRO A 38 -12.62 -0.13 -2.34
N ALA A 39 -12.73 0.93 -1.55
CA ALA A 39 -13.79 1.91 -1.77
C ALA A 39 -13.65 2.64 -3.10
N SER A 40 -12.42 2.85 -3.57
CA SER A 40 -12.20 3.59 -4.82
C SER A 40 -11.78 2.68 -5.96
N GLY A 41 -11.36 1.46 -5.66
CA GLY A 41 -10.80 0.58 -6.65
C GLY A 41 -9.38 0.91 -7.07
N ARG A 42 -8.76 1.87 -6.42
CA ARG A 42 -7.37 2.22 -6.75
C ARG A 42 -6.42 1.21 -6.15
N SER A 43 -5.32 0.98 -6.85
CA SER A 43 -4.28 0.13 -6.33
C SER A 43 -2.95 0.56 -6.92
N ILE A 44 -1.88 0.15 -6.25
CA ILE A 44 -0.53 0.43 -6.72
C ILE A 44 0.36 -0.76 -6.35
N LEU A 45 1.35 -1.01 -7.18
CA LEU A 45 2.37 -2.01 -6.90
C LEU A 45 3.68 -1.28 -6.61
N LEU A 46 4.28 -1.60 -5.48
CA LEU A 46 5.53 -0.96 -5.07
C LEU A 46 6.62 -2.00 -4.98
N CYS A 47 7.79 -1.67 -5.52
CA CYS A 47 8.96 -2.54 -5.39
C CYS A 47 9.61 -2.32 -4.03
N PRO A 48 10.50 -3.24 -3.61
CA PRO A 48 11.14 -3.06 -2.31
C PRO A 48 11.90 -1.75 -2.16
N LEU A 49 12.51 -1.25 -3.22
CA LEU A 49 13.23 0.02 -3.12
C LEU A 49 12.28 1.18 -2.86
N GLU A 50 11.12 1.17 -3.52
CA GLU A 50 10.13 2.20 -3.27
C GLU A 50 9.60 2.14 -1.84
N LEU A 51 9.41 0.91 -1.35
CA LEU A 51 8.97 0.72 0.03
C LEU A 51 10.02 1.22 1.01
N GLU A 52 11.29 0.93 0.73
CA GLU A 52 12.35 1.42 1.58
C GLU A 52 12.35 2.94 1.62
N ALA A 53 12.10 3.58 0.48
CA ALA A 53 12.10 5.04 0.43
C ALA A 53 11.02 5.64 1.32
N LEU A 54 9.92 4.93 1.52
CA LEU A 54 8.87 5.42 2.40
C LEU A 54 9.35 5.52 3.85
N THR A 55 10.33 4.69 4.23
CA THR A 55 10.84 4.72 5.60
C THR A 55 11.71 5.95 5.86
N TRP A 56 12.12 6.66 4.80
CA TRP A 56 12.91 7.87 4.92
C TRP A 56 12.05 9.12 5.07
N GLN A 57 10.73 8.96 4.93
CA GLN A 57 9.82 10.09 4.93
C GLN A 57 9.33 10.36 6.34
N ASP A 58 8.80 11.56 6.52
CA ASP A 58 8.17 11.91 7.79
C ASP A 58 6.68 12.14 7.58
N HIS A 59 5.99 12.42 8.66
CA HIS A 59 4.55 12.60 8.59
C HIS A 59 4.14 13.86 7.85
N ASP A 60 5.04 14.84 7.74
CA ASP A 60 4.73 16.05 6.99
C ASP A 60 4.50 15.74 5.52
N MET A 61 5.29 14.84 4.96
CA MET A 61 5.11 14.44 3.57
C MET A 61 3.74 13.81 3.38
N PHE A 62 3.34 12.93 4.30
CA PHE A 62 2.04 12.29 4.17
C PHE A 62 0.90 13.26 4.39
N SER A 63 1.05 14.20 5.31
CA SER A 63 0.03 15.22 5.51
C SER A 63 -0.16 16.05 4.26
N HIS A 64 0.95 16.38 3.59
CA HIS A 64 0.88 17.12 2.35
C HIS A 64 0.14 16.35 1.26
N LEU A 65 0.43 15.06 1.14
CA LEU A 65 -0.26 14.22 0.15
C LEU A 65 -1.75 14.14 0.45
N LEU A 66 -2.10 14.02 1.73
CA LEU A 66 -3.50 13.89 2.10
C LEU A 66 -4.29 15.17 1.88
N SER A 67 -3.63 16.32 1.94
CA SER A 67 -4.30 17.59 1.69
C SER A 67 -4.51 17.85 0.21
N ARG A 68 -3.95 17.01 -0.66
CA ARG A 68 -4.10 17.14 -2.10
C ARG A 68 -4.54 15.79 -2.66
N PRO A 69 -5.83 15.47 -2.51
CA PRO A 69 -6.29 14.19 -3.03
C PRO A 69 -6.07 14.11 -4.53
N PRO A 70 -5.95 12.88 -5.05
CA PRO A 70 -5.76 12.71 -6.47
C PRO A 70 -6.92 13.31 -7.25
N GLU A 71 -6.59 13.90 -8.38
CA GLU A 71 -7.61 14.46 -9.24
C GLU A 71 -8.00 13.43 -10.27
N ASP A 72 -9.22 13.01 -10.20
CA ASP A 72 -9.70 12.03 -11.15
C ASP A 72 -9.74 12.63 -12.54
N GLY A 73 -9.31 11.84 -13.49
CA GLY A 73 -9.36 12.26 -14.86
C GLY A 73 -8.18 13.06 -15.34
N ASP A 74 -7.24 13.27 -14.47
CA ASP A 74 -6.02 13.98 -14.84
C ASP A 74 -4.97 13.07 -15.36
#